data_794e95ea6cef484bce4bc77dfc14c07b
#
_entry.id   794e95ea6cef484bce4bc77dfc14c07b
#
_cell.length_a   1.000
_cell.length_b   1.000
_cell.length_c   1.000
_cell.angle_alpha   90.00
_cell.angle_beta   90.00
_cell.angle_gamma   90.00
#
_symmetry.space_group_name_H-M   'P 1'
#
loop_
_entity.id
_entity.type
_entity.pdbx_description
1 polymer ?
#
loop_
_entity_poly.entity_id
_entity_poly.type
_entity_poly.pdbx_seq_one_letter_code
_entity_poly.pdbx_strand_id
1 'polypeptide(L)'
;MLAGKNNEEKIWNYLKGAGLNDFGTAGLMGNLYAESGLIPNNVENLYEKRLGVTDASYTAAVDSGKYQFFATDKAGYGLAQWTYCSRKAELLDYAQCCRKSIGDLEMQLDFLMKEPVSYTHLT
;
A
#
# COMPACT_ATOMS: atom_id res chain seq x y z
N MET A 1 16.58 2.63 -1.20
CA MET A 1 16.43 1.16 -1.31
C MET A 1 16.12 0.56 0.05
N LEU A 2 15.16 -0.36 0.09
CA LEU A 2 14.77 -1.00 1.34
C LEU A 2 15.74 -2.11 1.73
N ALA A 3 16.07 -2.18 3.02
CA ALA A 3 16.96 -3.20 3.56
C ALA A 3 16.15 -4.29 4.27
N GLY A 4 16.45 -5.55 3.96
CA GLY A 4 15.81 -6.69 4.59
C GLY A 4 15.67 -7.87 3.63
N LYS A 5 15.43 -9.04 4.18
CA LYS A 5 15.34 -10.29 3.41
C LYS A 5 13.95 -10.53 2.85
N ASN A 6 12.93 -9.93 3.46
CA ASN A 6 11.53 -10.11 3.09
C ASN A 6 10.77 -8.82 3.42
N ASN A 7 9.48 -8.78 3.08
CA ASN A 7 8.66 -7.60 3.31
C ASN A 7 8.60 -7.22 4.79
N GLU A 8 8.47 -8.20 5.68
CA GLU A 8 8.41 -7.93 7.11
C GLU A 8 9.64 -7.17 7.59
N GLU A 9 10.83 -7.64 7.25
CA GLU A 9 12.08 -6.97 7.64
C GLU A 9 12.24 -5.61 6.98
N LYS A 10 11.89 -5.51 5.69
CA LYS A 10 11.98 -4.25 4.96
C LYS A 10 11.09 -3.18 5.58
N ILE A 11 9.87 -3.55 5.93
CA ILE A 11 8.92 -2.61 6.54
C ILE A 11 9.41 -2.22 7.93
N TRP A 12 9.81 -3.18 8.75
CA TRP A 12 10.35 -2.90 10.07
C TRP A 12 11.51 -1.91 10.00
N ASN A 13 12.49 -2.20 9.15
CA ASN A 13 13.67 -1.36 9.01
C ASN A 13 13.31 0.05 8.49
N TYR A 14 12.39 0.13 7.55
CA TYR A 14 11.93 1.42 7.04
C TYR A 14 11.30 2.26 8.16
N LEU A 15 10.38 1.66 8.92
CA LEU A 15 9.67 2.38 9.99
C LEU A 15 10.60 2.80 11.11
N LYS A 16 11.55 1.96 11.48
CA LYS A 16 12.56 2.33 12.47
C LYS A 16 13.43 3.48 11.97
N GLY A 17 13.83 3.43 10.69
CA GLY A 17 14.58 4.51 10.05
C GLY A 17 13.81 5.81 9.96
N ALA A 18 12.49 5.75 9.91
CA ALA A 18 11.61 6.92 9.91
C ALA A 18 11.38 7.50 11.31
N GLY A 19 11.92 6.86 12.36
CA GLY A 19 11.89 7.40 13.71
C GLY A 19 10.86 6.77 14.65
N LEU A 20 10.13 5.76 14.23
CA LEU A 20 9.19 5.09 15.11
C LEU A 20 9.95 4.25 16.15
N ASN A 21 9.45 4.23 17.39
CA ASN A 21 9.99 3.33 18.39
C ASN A 21 9.48 1.89 18.17
N ASP A 22 9.98 0.95 18.97
CA ASP A 22 9.63 -0.47 18.77
C ASP A 22 8.12 -0.72 18.93
N PHE A 23 7.47 -0.07 19.90
CA PHE A 23 6.04 -0.23 20.10
C PHE A 23 5.23 0.30 18.93
N GLY A 24 5.56 1.50 18.46
CA GLY A 24 4.89 2.11 17.31
C GLY A 24 5.10 1.29 16.05
N THR A 25 6.31 0.81 15.84
CA THR A 25 6.64 -0.03 14.69
C THR A 25 5.85 -1.33 14.72
N ALA A 26 5.85 -2.02 15.86
CA ALA A 26 5.12 -3.29 15.99
C ALA A 26 3.62 -3.10 15.82
N GLY A 27 3.06 -2.02 16.39
CA GLY A 27 1.63 -1.72 16.27
C GLY A 27 1.23 -1.46 14.83
N LEU A 28 2.00 -0.62 14.13
CA LEU A 28 1.73 -0.32 12.74
C LEU A 28 1.88 -1.56 11.85
N MET A 29 2.91 -2.37 12.08
CA MET A 29 3.08 -3.60 11.34
C MET A 29 1.93 -4.57 11.57
N GLY A 30 1.42 -4.66 12.80
CA GLY A 30 0.25 -5.46 13.09
C GLY A 30 -0.96 -5.03 12.31
N ASN A 31 -1.19 -3.71 12.19
CA ASN A 31 -2.28 -3.16 11.39
C ASN A 31 -2.10 -3.49 9.91
N LEU A 32 -0.92 -3.31 9.38
CA LEU A 32 -0.65 -3.61 7.96
C LEU A 32 -0.76 -5.10 7.67
N TYR A 33 -0.34 -5.94 8.62
CA TYR A 33 -0.48 -7.38 8.47
C TYR A 33 -1.96 -7.78 8.42
N ALA A 34 -2.77 -7.21 9.31
CA ALA A 34 -4.21 -7.50 9.33
C ALA A 34 -4.90 -7.03 8.05
N GLU A 35 -4.46 -5.89 7.50
CA GLU A 35 -5.06 -5.33 6.29
C GLU A 35 -4.68 -6.10 5.02
N SER A 36 -3.41 -6.43 4.86
CA SER A 36 -2.88 -6.91 3.57
C SER A 36 -1.93 -8.11 3.66
N GLY A 37 -1.62 -8.58 4.87
CA GLY A 37 -0.58 -9.59 5.04
C GLY A 37 0.81 -9.06 4.67
N LEU A 38 1.03 -7.75 4.73
CA LEU A 38 2.28 -7.07 4.34
C LEU A 38 2.58 -7.21 2.84
N ILE A 39 1.55 -7.39 2.01
CA ILE A 39 1.69 -7.54 0.55
C ILE A 39 1.29 -6.24 -0.14
N PRO A 40 2.24 -5.52 -0.78
CA PRO A 40 1.96 -4.19 -1.31
C PRO A 40 1.06 -4.16 -2.55
N ASN A 41 0.96 -5.24 -3.30
CA ASN A 41 0.06 -5.28 -4.45
C ASN A 41 -1.24 -6.03 -4.18
N ASN A 42 -1.59 -6.22 -2.92
CA ASN A 42 -2.76 -7.00 -2.53
C ASN A 42 -4.06 -6.28 -2.87
N VAL A 43 -4.87 -6.88 -3.76
CA VAL A 43 -6.24 -6.43 -4.04
C VAL A 43 -7.17 -7.16 -3.07
N GLU A 44 -8.13 -6.42 -2.50
CA GLU A 44 -9.11 -6.99 -1.59
C GLU A 44 -9.76 -8.24 -2.21
N ASN A 45 -9.78 -9.35 -1.47
CA ASN A 45 -10.19 -10.66 -1.99
C ASN A 45 -11.58 -10.65 -2.64
N LEU A 46 -12.53 -9.95 -2.05
CA LEU A 46 -13.88 -9.84 -2.61
C LEU A 46 -13.86 -9.26 -4.02
N TYR A 47 -13.03 -8.22 -4.22
CA TYR A 47 -12.96 -7.52 -5.50
C TYR A 47 -12.10 -8.26 -6.52
N GLU A 48 -11.12 -9.06 -6.09
CA GLU A 48 -10.44 -9.97 -7.01
C GLU A 48 -11.43 -10.85 -7.74
N LYS A 49 -12.38 -11.41 -7.00
CA LYS A 49 -13.42 -12.27 -7.58
C LYS A 49 -14.39 -11.49 -8.45
N ARG A 50 -14.85 -10.33 -7.99
CA ARG A 50 -15.83 -9.52 -8.72
C ARG A 50 -15.27 -8.98 -10.03
N LEU A 51 -14.00 -8.55 -10.01
CA LEU A 51 -13.37 -7.98 -11.19
C LEU A 51 -12.70 -9.03 -12.07
N GLY A 52 -12.56 -10.26 -11.57
CA GLY A 52 -11.92 -11.33 -12.31
C GLY A 52 -10.42 -11.08 -12.50
N VAL A 53 -9.75 -10.53 -11.49
CA VAL A 53 -8.35 -10.15 -11.56
C VAL A 53 -7.53 -10.86 -10.50
N THR A 54 -6.22 -10.86 -10.68
CA THR A 54 -5.25 -11.21 -9.65
C THR A 54 -4.56 -9.95 -9.18
N ASP A 55 -3.81 -10.03 -8.07
CA ASP A 55 -3.01 -8.90 -7.58
C ASP A 55 -2.09 -8.37 -8.69
N ALA A 56 -1.42 -9.28 -9.38
CA ALA A 56 -0.48 -8.90 -10.42
C ALA A 56 -1.18 -8.31 -11.65
N SER A 57 -2.29 -8.90 -12.09
CA SER A 57 -2.99 -8.42 -13.29
C SER A 57 -3.65 -7.06 -13.05
N TYR A 58 -4.22 -6.85 -11.86
CA TYR A 58 -4.80 -5.58 -11.48
C TYR A 58 -3.73 -4.49 -11.46
N THR A 59 -2.62 -4.75 -10.78
CA THR A 59 -1.51 -3.81 -10.70
C THR A 59 -0.98 -3.43 -12.08
N ALA A 60 -0.75 -4.43 -12.93
CA ALA A 60 -0.25 -4.17 -14.28
C ALA A 60 -1.23 -3.36 -15.12
N ALA A 61 -2.53 -3.62 -14.99
CA ALA A 61 -3.56 -2.90 -15.74
C ALA A 61 -3.64 -1.43 -15.29
N VAL A 62 -3.53 -1.17 -13.99
CA VAL A 62 -3.51 0.21 -13.48
C VAL A 62 -2.23 0.92 -13.94
N ASP A 63 -1.09 0.29 -13.76
CA ASP A 63 0.20 0.89 -14.10
C ASP A 63 0.30 1.24 -15.59
N SER A 64 -0.27 0.42 -16.45
CA SER A 64 -0.23 0.65 -17.90
C SER A 64 -1.28 1.64 -18.40
N GLY A 65 -2.21 2.05 -17.54
CA GLY A 65 -3.31 2.93 -17.92
C GLY A 65 -4.48 2.22 -18.60
N LYS A 66 -4.44 0.90 -18.73
CA LYS A 66 -5.55 0.14 -19.34
C LYS A 66 -6.78 0.12 -18.45
N TYR A 67 -6.59 0.11 -17.13
CA TYR A 67 -7.69 0.14 -16.19
C TYR A 67 -7.70 1.51 -15.51
N GLN A 68 -8.77 2.28 -15.72
CA GLN A 68 -8.85 3.66 -15.27
C GLN A 68 -9.78 3.89 -14.09
N PHE A 69 -10.24 2.82 -13.44
CA PHE A 69 -11.18 2.90 -12.34
C PHE A 69 -10.53 2.65 -10.97
N PHE A 70 -9.21 2.76 -10.88
CA PHE A 70 -8.49 2.50 -9.63
C PHE A 70 -9.07 3.29 -8.46
N ALA A 71 -9.31 4.59 -8.66
CA ALA A 71 -9.80 5.45 -7.58
C ALA A 71 -11.28 5.24 -7.27
N THR A 72 -12.07 4.74 -8.21
CA THR A 72 -13.54 4.70 -8.07
C THR A 72 -14.13 3.30 -7.89
N ASP A 73 -13.32 2.26 -8.00
CA ASP A 73 -13.82 0.89 -7.98
C ASP A 73 -14.15 0.35 -6.58
N LYS A 74 -13.79 1.08 -5.53
CA LYS A 74 -14.03 0.72 -4.12
C LYS A 74 -13.28 -0.53 -3.65
N ALA A 75 -12.37 -1.05 -4.46
CA ALA A 75 -11.57 -2.20 -4.08
C ALA A 75 -10.41 -1.75 -3.18
N GLY A 76 -10.26 -2.36 -2.03
CA GLY A 76 -9.11 -2.12 -1.18
C GLY A 76 -7.83 -2.58 -1.87
N TYR A 77 -6.77 -1.77 -1.80
CA TYR A 77 -5.52 -2.08 -2.47
C TYR A 77 -4.31 -1.73 -1.62
N GLY A 78 -3.31 -2.57 -1.68
CA GLY A 78 -1.99 -2.29 -1.12
C GLY A 78 -1.85 -2.60 0.37
N LEU A 79 -0.73 -2.18 0.92
CA LEU A 79 -0.38 -2.45 2.32
C LEU A 79 -1.47 -2.04 3.31
N ALA A 80 -2.01 -0.84 3.13
CA ALA A 80 -3.01 -0.27 4.04
C ALA A 80 -4.43 -0.49 3.55
N GLN A 81 -4.61 -1.24 2.48
CA GLN A 81 -5.91 -1.48 1.85
C GLN A 81 -6.67 -0.17 1.63
N TRP A 82 -6.00 0.76 0.91
CA TRP A 82 -6.61 2.04 0.54
C TRP A 82 -7.87 1.77 -0.26
N THR A 83 -8.98 2.37 0.14
CA THR A 83 -10.31 2.09 -0.41
C THR A 83 -11.03 3.34 -0.87
N TYR A 84 -10.96 4.42 -0.08
CA TYR A 84 -11.65 5.66 -0.41
C TYR A 84 -11.11 6.28 -1.68
N CYS A 85 -12.02 6.83 -2.49
CA CYS A 85 -11.69 7.43 -3.78
C CYS A 85 -10.56 8.45 -3.67
N SER A 86 -10.64 9.38 -2.72
CA SER A 86 -9.63 10.42 -2.55
C SER A 86 -8.26 9.83 -2.17
N ARG A 87 -8.24 8.84 -1.30
CA ARG A 87 -6.98 8.23 -0.87
C ARG A 87 -6.35 7.42 -2.00
N LYS A 88 -7.15 6.68 -2.75
CA LYS A 88 -6.66 5.90 -3.89
C LYS A 88 -6.17 6.82 -5.02
N ALA A 89 -6.89 7.93 -5.27
CA ALA A 89 -6.45 8.90 -6.27
C ALA A 89 -5.09 9.51 -5.89
N GLU A 90 -4.92 9.86 -4.61
CA GLU A 90 -3.66 10.41 -4.13
C GLU A 90 -2.52 9.38 -4.21
N LEU A 91 -2.79 8.12 -3.88
CA LEU A 91 -1.80 7.05 -4.01
C LEU A 91 -1.35 6.89 -5.46
N LEU A 92 -2.30 6.88 -6.39
CA LEU A 92 -2.00 6.77 -7.81
C LEU A 92 -1.15 7.95 -8.29
N ASP A 93 -1.55 9.16 -7.92
CA ASP A 93 -0.78 10.36 -8.27
C ASP A 93 0.64 10.31 -7.72
N TYR A 94 0.78 9.89 -6.47
CA TYR A 94 2.09 9.78 -5.85
C TYR A 94 2.97 8.76 -6.56
N ALA A 95 2.41 7.60 -6.89
CA ALA A 95 3.13 6.57 -7.63
C ALA A 95 3.60 7.08 -8.98
N GLN A 96 2.71 7.77 -9.70
CA GLN A 96 3.05 8.36 -11.01
C GLN A 96 4.15 9.42 -10.90
N CYS A 97 4.06 10.28 -9.88
CA CYS A 97 5.08 11.29 -9.63
C CYS A 97 6.44 10.66 -9.31
N CYS A 98 6.45 9.55 -8.60
CA CYS A 98 7.66 8.83 -8.26
C CYS A 98 8.14 7.92 -9.39
N ARG A 99 7.34 7.75 -10.44
CA ARG A 99 7.59 6.82 -11.54
C ARG A 99 7.75 5.38 -11.03
N LYS A 100 6.87 4.99 -10.13
CA LYS A 100 6.85 3.66 -9.54
C LYS A 100 5.50 3.00 -9.80
N SER A 101 5.49 1.67 -9.78
CA SER A 101 4.26 0.90 -9.78
C SER A 101 3.41 1.23 -8.55
N ILE A 102 2.09 1.18 -8.68
CA ILE A 102 1.22 1.32 -7.51
C ILE A 102 1.48 0.23 -6.47
N GLY A 103 2.06 -0.89 -6.85
CA GLY A 103 2.40 -2.00 -5.96
C GLY A 103 3.81 -1.92 -5.38
N ASP A 104 4.54 -0.85 -5.61
CA ASP A 104 5.91 -0.71 -5.10
C ASP A 104 5.90 -0.51 -3.59
N LEU A 105 6.65 -1.34 -2.87
CA LEU A 105 6.66 -1.34 -1.41
C LEU A 105 7.17 -0.01 -0.83
N GLU A 106 8.31 0.45 -1.30
CA GLU A 106 8.91 1.68 -0.77
C GLU A 106 8.04 2.90 -1.05
N MET A 107 7.48 2.98 -2.25
CA MET A 107 6.56 4.06 -2.62
C MET A 107 5.35 4.08 -1.68
N GLN A 108 4.78 2.92 -1.39
CA GLN A 108 3.61 2.84 -0.49
C GLN A 108 3.97 3.23 0.94
N LEU A 109 5.14 2.84 1.43
CA LEU A 109 5.58 3.24 2.77
C LEU A 109 5.80 4.75 2.85
N ASP A 110 6.43 5.34 1.83
CA ASP A 110 6.61 6.78 1.76
C ASP A 110 5.27 7.51 1.75
N PHE A 111 4.32 7.02 0.95
CA PHE A 111 2.99 7.62 0.86
C PHE A 111 2.25 7.51 2.20
N LEU A 112 2.29 6.34 2.82
CA LEU A 112 1.64 6.08 4.11
C LEU A 112 2.10 7.08 5.16
N MET A 113 3.41 7.34 5.22
CA MET A 113 3.96 8.25 6.22
C MET A 113 3.67 9.73 5.94
N LYS A 114 3.24 10.04 4.71
CA LYS A 114 2.90 11.42 4.31
C LYS A 114 1.41 11.73 4.37
N GLU A 115 0.56 10.72 4.51
CA GLU A 115 -0.88 10.95 4.55
C GLU A 115 -1.27 11.77 5.78
N PRO A 116 -2.19 12.75 5.63
CA PRO A 116 -2.69 13.52 6.77
C PRO A 116 -3.37 12.64 7.81
N VAL A 117 -4.07 11.60 7.37
CA VAL A 117 -4.67 10.60 8.26
C VAL A 117 -3.66 9.47 8.38
N SER A 118 -2.74 9.64 9.31
CA SER A 118 -1.66 8.69 9.49
C SER A 118 -2.07 7.52 10.36
N TYR A 119 -1.61 6.34 9.99
CA TYR A 119 -1.74 5.15 10.83
C TYR A 119 -1.01 5.30 12.16
N THR A 120 -0.09 6.23 12.26
CA THR A 120 0.59 6.51 13.53
C THR A 120 -0.38 6.97 14.61
N HIS A 121 -1.53 7.52 14.23
CA HIS A 121 -2.56 7.91 15.18
C HIS A 121 -3.26 6.70 15.81
N LEU A 122 -3.15 5.55 15.18
CA LEU A 122 -3.79 4.31 15.65
C LEU A 122 -2.88 3.50 16.56
N THR A 123 -1.67 3.93 16.67
CA THR A 123 -0.67 3.27 17.51
C THR A 123 -0.30 4.13 18.72
#